data_87dfed26c84956ddfdbd909e33d60de3
#
_entry.id   87dfed26c84956ddfdbd909e33d60de3
#
_cell.length_a   1.000
_cell.length_b   1.000
_cell.length_c   1.000
_cell.angle_alpha   90.00
_cell.angle_beta   90.00
_cell.angle_gamma   90.00
#
_symmetry.space_group_name_H-M   'P 1'
#
loop_
_entity.id
_entity.type
_entity.pdbx_description
1 polymer ?
#
loop_
_entity_poly.entity_id
_entity_poly.type
_entity_poly.pdbx_seq_one_letter_code
_entity_poly.pdbx_strand_id
1 'polypeptide(L)'
;VIEHRKERKGDSFRNLRIYQDMEKRNEEFLPRDLYYYGRELVSHRLYEKGRQVLQAFLRDREGWKENKIDAARQLAVCCYGLGQEEEALLALLQSFVYDMPRGEICCDLGRHFLDRGRYREAVFWYEQALGLKPERDSGAFIQEECYDFLPAISLGGCYDRLGECDKAEPYNRLAGSFRPDSPCYLQNLEYFKKLWRP
;
A
#
# COMPACT_ATOMS: atom_id res chain seq x y z
N VAL A 1 -2.84 17.16 37.10
CA VAL A 1 -2.77 15.97 36.23
C VAL A 1 -4.12 15.86 35.53
N ILE A 2 -4.15 16.13 34.24
CA ILE A 2 -5.38 16.03 33.42
C ILE A 2 -5.33 14.64 32.79
N GLU A 3 -6.13 13.70 33.29
CA GLU A 3 -6.34 12.40 32.63
C GLU A 3 -7.24 12.58 31.42
N HIS A 4 -6.66 12.48 30.21
CA HIS A 4 -7.44 12.33 29.00
C HIS A 4 -8.03 10.91 28.91
N ARG A 5 -9.22 10.71 29.43
CA ARG A 5 -10.03 9.51 29.13
C ARG A 5 -10.49 9.54 27.69
N LYS A 6 -9.74 8.89 26.80
CA LYS A 6 -10.20 8.50 25.47
C LYS A 6 -11.06 7.23 25.57
N GLU A 7 -12.31 7.38 25.91
CA GLU A 7 -13.33 6.36 25.70
C GLU A 7 -14.55 6.96 25.01
N ARG A 8 -14.39 7.25 23.75
CA ARG A 8 -15.48 7.20 22.77
C ARG A 8 -14.95 6.41 21.59
N LYS A 9 -15.49 5.21 21.34
CA LYS A 9 -15.41 4.58 20.01
C LYS A 9 -15.95 5.64 19.03
N GLY A 10 -15.05 6.28 18.30
CA GLY A 10 -15.45 7.29 17.31
C GLY A 10 -16.38 6.61 16.32
N ASP A 11 -17.44 7.28 15.96
CA ASP A 11 -18.36 6.82 14.92
C ASP A 11 -17.54 6.71 13.62
N SER A 12 -17.20 5.50 13.24
CA SER A 12 -16.39 5.22 12.05
C SER A 12 -17.04 5.68 10.75
N PHE A 13 -18.36 5.90 10.74
CA PHE A 13 -19.11 6.37 9.57
C PHE A 13 -19.34 7.90 9.54
N ARG A 14 -18.85 8.63 10.53
CA ARG A 14 -19.11 10.07 10.63
C ARG A 14 -18.64 10.83 9.39
N ASN A 15 -17.39 10.63 8.98
CA ASN A 15 -16.83 11.36 7.82
C ASN A 15 -17.54 10.94 6.53
N LEU A 16 -17.78 9.65 6.35
CA LEU A 16 -18.53 9.14 5.21
C LEU A 16 -19.90 9.82 5.08
N ARG A 17 -20.66 9.94 6.19
CA ARG A 17 -21.98 10.62 6.18
C ARG A 17 -21.87 12.09 5.82
N ILE A 18 -20.84 12.79 6.29
CA ILE A 18 -20.64 14.21 5.93
C ILE A 18 -20.52 14.35 4.41
N TYR A 19 -19.66 13.58 3.76
CA TYR A 19 -19.50 13.64 2.30
C TYR A 19 -20.76 13.18 1.55
N GLN A 20 -21.44 12.14 2.03
CA GLN A 20 -22.70 11.70 1.44
C GLN A 20 -23.82 12.77 1.55
N ASP A 21 -23.84 13.54 2.63
CA ASP A 21 -24.81 14.63 2.81
C ASP A 21 -24.44 15.86 1.95
N MET A 22 -23.16 16.16 1.74
CA MET A 22 -22.72 17.15 0.75
C MET A 22 -23.19 16.75 -0.66
N GLU A 23 -23.00 15.48 -1.03
CA GLU A 23 -23.44 14.95 -2.33
C GLU A 23 -24.97 15.08 -2.53
N LYS A 24 -25.78 14.71 -1.51
CA LYS A 24 -27.26 14.85 -1.56
C LYS A 24 -27.71 16.30 -1.73
N ARG A 25 -26.94 17.26 -1.17
CA ARG A 25 -27.21 18.70 -1.28
C ARG A 25 -26.67 19.31 -2.56
N ASN A 26 -26.05 18.50 -3.44
CA ASN A 26 -25.34 18.94 -4.64
C ASN A 26 -24.30 20.05 -4.35
N GLU A 27 -23.61 19.97 -3.22
CA GLU A 27 -22.53 20.87 -2.90
C GLU A 27 -21.32 20.58 -3.80
N GLU A 28 -20.59 21.61 -4.19
CA GLU A 28 -19.35 21.47 -4.97
C GLU A 28 -18.24 20.86 -4.12
N PHE A 29 -17.60 19.80 -4.62
CA PHE A 29 -16.47 19.18 -3.96
C PHE A 29 -15.18 19.85 -4.43
N LEU A 30 -14.40 20.38 -3.51
CA LEU A 30 -13.02 20.78 -3.79
C LEU A 30 -12.13 19.54 -4.01
N PRO A 31 -10.97 19.67 -4.68
CA PRO A 31 -10.06 18.54 -4.88
C PRO A 31 -9.70 17.79 -3.59
N ARG A 32 -9.52 18.54 -2.50
CA ARG A 32 -9.28 17.97 -1.17
C ARG A 32 -10.45 17.11 -0.68
N ASP A 33 -11.67 17.55 -0.89
CA ASP A 33 -12.87 16.82 -0.45
C ASP A 33 -13.03 15.53 -1.24
N LEU A 34 -12.82 15.55 -2.57
CA LEU A 34 -12.83 14.36 -3.41
C LEU A 34 -11.80 13.33 -2.95
N TYR A 35 -10.59 13.75 -2.61
CA TYR A 35 -9.55 12.85 -2.12
C TYR A 35 -9.94 12.18 -0.81
N TYR A 36 -10.36 12.95 0.21
CA TYR A 36 -10.73 12.37 1.49
C TYR A 36 -12.02 11.57 1.42
N TYR A 37 -13.01 12.00 0.61
CA TYR A 37 -14.21 11.20 0.36
C TYR A 37 -13.87 9.86 -0.28
N GLY A 38 -12.99 9.84 -1.29
CA GLY A 38 -12.52 8.62 -1.92
C GLY A 38 -11.88 7.66 -0.90
N ARG A 39 -11.03 8.15 0.00
CA ARG A 39 -10.41 7.35 1.07
C ARG A 39 -11.44 6.79 2.06
N GLU A 40 -12.43 7.57 2.45
CA GLU A 40 -13.53 7.10 3.31
C GLU A 40 -14.31 5.98 2.62
N LEU A 41 -14.64 6.13 1.34
CA LEU A 41 -15.33 5.10 0.56
C LEU A 41 -14.51 3.80 0.50
N VAL A 42 -13.21 3.88 0.29
CA VAL A 42 -12.31 2.71 0.30
C VAL A 42 -12.30 2.04 1.67
N SER A 43 -12.17 2.81 2.75
CA SER A 43 -12.14 2.28 4.13
C SER A 43 -13.42 1.53 4.48
N HIS A 44 -14.53 1.94 3.91
CA HIS A 44 -15.84 1.28 4.06
C HIS A 44 -16.17 0.27 2.96
N ARG A 45 -15.19 -0.10 2.10
CA ARG A 45 -15.31 -1.08 1.01
C ARG A 45 -16.40 -0.72 -0.03
N LEU A 46 -16.72 0.54 -0.16
CA LEU A 46 -17.65 1.07 -1.18
C LEU A 46 -16.87 1.32 -2.49
N TYR A 47 -16.29 0.25 -3.03
CA TYR A 47 -15.27 0.30 -4.07
C TYR A 47 -15.75 0.95 -5.37
N GLU A 48 -16.96 0.65 -5.84
CA GLU A 48 -17.46 1.23 -7.08
C GLU A 48 -17.58 2.77 -7.00
N LYS A 49 -18.14 3.27 -5.90
CA LYS A 49 -18.24 4.71 -5.66
C LYS A 49 -16.87 5.32 -5.39
N GLY A 50 -16.02 4.62 -4.62
CA GLY A 50 -14.63 5.04 -4.35
C GLY A 50 -13.84 5.22 -5.64
N ARG A 51 -13.96 4.27 -6.58
CA ARG A 51 -13.34 4.34 -7.90
C ARG A 51 -13.76 5.59 -8.66
N GLN A 52 -15.07 5.88 -8.72
CA GLN A 52 -15.61 7.06 -9.42
C GLN A 52 -15.07 8.37 -8.82
N VAL A 53 -15.10 8.50 -7.50
CA VAL A 53 -14.67 9.72 -6.78
C VAL A 53 -13.15 9.92 -6.92
N LEU A 54 -12.35 8.86 -6.74
CA LEU A 54 -10.89 8.94 -6.89
C LEU A 54 -10.48 9.24 -8.33
N GLN A 55 -11.17 8.69 -9.34
CA GLN A 55 -10.93 9.04 -10.73
C GLN A 55 -11.27 10.50 -11.01
N ALA A 56 -12.34 11.05 -10.45
CA ALA A 56 -12.66 12.47 -10.55
C ALA A 56 -11.52 13.33 -9.97
N PHE A 57 -11.04 12.99 -8.76
CA PHE A 57 -9.90 13.67 -8.14
C PHE A 57 -8.62 13.60 -9.00
N LEU A 58 -8.30 12.44 -9.56
CA LEU A 58 -7.07 12.25 -10.36
C LEU A 58 -7.10 13.03 -11.69
N ARG A 59 -8.30 13.31 -12.24
CA ARG A 59 -8.48 14.16 -13.44
C ARG A 59 -8.32 15.65 -13.14
N ASP A 60 -8.56 16.06 -11.91
CA ASP A 60 -8.37 17.45 -11.49
C ASP A 60 -6.88 17.85 -11.59
N ARG A 61 -6.61 19.09 -12.02
CA ARG A 61 -5.23 19.59 -12.19
C ARG A 61 -4.65 20.16 -10.89
N GLU A 62 -5.48 20.59 -9.97
CA GLU A 62 -5.10 21.36 -8.78
C GLU A 62 -4.79 20.50 -7.54
N GLY A 63 -5.08 19.19 -7.56
CA GLY A 63 -4.84 18.30 -6.44
C GLY A 63 -3.36 18.22 -6.05
N TRP A 64 -3.10 18.28 -4.74
CA TRP A 64 -1.74 18.16 -4.21
C TRP A 64 -1.08 16.82 -4.60
N LYS A 65 0.20 16.88 -5.03
CA LYS A 65 0.96 15.76 -5.60
C LYS A 65 0.92 14.49 -4.73
N GLU A 66 1.17 14.62 -3.43
CA GLU A 66 1.20 13.45 -2.53
C GLU A 66 -0.19 12.81 -2.39
N ASN A 67 -1.25 13.62 -2.39
CA ASN A 67 -2.61 13.11 -2.41
C ASN A 67 -2.92 12.36 -3.73
N LYS A 68 -2.35 12.79 -4.86
CA LYS A 68 -2.54 12.10 -6.15
C LYS A 68 -1.83 10.76 -6.18
N ILE A 69 -0.63 10.68 -5.61
CA ILE A 69 0.11 9.42 -5.48
C ILE A 69 -0.67 8.44 -4.59
N ASP A 70 -1.14 8.88 -3.41
CA ASP A 70 -1.97 8.02 -2.56
C ASP A 70 -3.31 7.66 -3.21
N ALA A 71 -3.97 8.62 -3.89
CA ALA A 71 -5.22 8.36 -4.60
C ALA A 71 -5.08 7.29 -5.69
N ALA A 72 -3.95 7.22 -6.38
CA ALA A 72 -3.65 6.16 -7.34
C ALA A 72 -3.60 4.78 -6.64
N ARG A 73 -2.98 4.69 -5.45
CA ARG A 73 -3.01 3.47 -4.62
C ARG A 73 -4.42 3.11 -4.18
N GLN A 74 -5.19 4.08 -3.67
CA GLN A 74 -6.58 3.86 -3.23
C GLN A 74 -7.48 3.43 -4.40
N LEU A 75 -7.24 3.98 -5.60
CA LEU A 75 -7.91 3.55 -6.82
C LEU A 75 -7.59 2.09 -7.15
N ALA A 76 -6.32 1.68 -7.03
CA ALA A 76 -5.94 0.28 -7.22
C ALA A 76 -6.64 -0.64 -6.21
N VAL A 77 -6.77 -0.23 -4.93
CA VAL A 77 -7.54 -0.99 -3.92
C VAL A 77 -9.00 -1.15 -4.34
N CYS A 78 -9.63 -0.09 -4.89
CA CYS A 78 -10.99 -0.19 -5.43
C CYS A 78 -11.06 -1.21 -6.57
N CYS A 79 -10.14 -1.15 -7.52
CA CYS A 79 -10.09 -2.05 -8.67
C CYS A 79 -9.89 -3.51 -8.23
N TYR A 80 -8.98 -3.79 -7.28
CA TYR A 80 -8.84 -5.13 -6.69
C TYR A 80 -10.12 -5.60 -6.01
N GLY A 81 -10.77 -4.73 -5.25
CA GLY A 81 -12.04 -5.05 -4.58
C GLY A 81 -13.18 -5.36 -5.55
N LEU A 82 -13.08 -4.91 -6.80
CA LEU A 82 -14.01 -5.15 -7.90
C LEU A 82 -13.57 -6.31 -8.82
N GLY A 83 -12.44 -6.95 -8.57
CA GLY A 83 -11.89 -8.00 -9.42
C GLY A 83 -11.26 -7.49 -10.73
N GLN A 84 -10.97 -6.20 -10.82
CA GLN A 84 -10.42 -5.51 -12.00
C GLN A 84 -8.89 -5.39 -11.85
N GLU A 85 -8.18 -6.49 -12.05
CA GLU A 85 -6.76 -6.60 -11.75
C GLU A 85 -5.85 -5.80 -12.68
N GLU A 86 -6.19 -5.73 -13.96
CA GLU A 86 -5.43 -4.93 -14.94
C GLU A 86 -5.59 -3.43 -14.67
N GLU A 87 -6.80 -3.00 -14.37
CA GLU A 87 -7.07 -1.61 -13.98
C GLU A 87 -6.38 -1.24 -12.67
N ALA A 88 -6.26 -2.18 -11.74
CA ALA A 88 -5.51 -1.96 -10.49
C ALA A 88 -4.03 -1.72 -10.78
N LEU A 89 -3.41 -2.53 -11.66
CA LEU A 89 -2.03 -2.34 -12.08
C LEU A 89 -1.83 -0.97 -12.76
N LEU A 90 -2.73 -0.61 -13.68
CA LEU A 90 -2.69 0.68 -14.37
C LEU A 90 -2.83 1.85 -13.38
N ALA A 91 -3.69 1.72 -12.38
CA ALA A 91 -3.84 2.73 -11.33
C ALA A 91 -2.54 2.92 -10.52
N LEU A 92 -1.85 1.84 -10.15
CA LEU A 92 -0.56 1.94 -9.47
C LEU A 92 0.49 2.65 -10.34
N LEU A 93 0.58 2.25 -11.62
CA LEU A 93 1.53 2.86 -12.58
C LEU A 93 1.23 4.33 -12.85
N GLN A 94 -0.04 4.76 -12.76
CA GLN A 94 -0.43 6.16 -12.92
C GLN A 94 0.25 7.08 -11.91
N SER A 95 0.64 6.58 -10.72
CA SER A 95 1.36 7.38 -9.71
C SER A 95 2.67 7.97 -10.24
N PHE A 96 3.31 7.31 -11.22
CA PHE A 96 4.58 7.74 -11.82
C PHE A 96 4.46 8.98 -12.72
N VAL A 97 3.22 9.38 -13.06
CA VAL A 97 2.97 10.65 -13.74
C VAL A 97 3.26 11.85 -12.81
N TYR A 98 3.18 11.62 -11.50
CA TYR A 98 3.27 12.69 -10.50
C TYR A 98 4.66 12.83 -9.91
N ASP A 99 5.38 11.72 -9.71
CA ASP A 99 6.74 11.71 -9.16
C ASP A 99 7.42 10.34 -9.31
N MET A 100 8.68 10.28 -8.87
CA MET A 100 9.43 9.04 -8.74
C MET A 100 8.66 8.00 -7.88
N PRO A 101 8.87 6.70 -8.15
CA PRO A 101 8.23 5.66 -7.36
C PRO A 101 8.48 5.81 -5.86
N ARG A 102 7.43 5.63 -5.05
CA ARG A 102 7.52 5.51 -3.60
C ARG A 102 7.63 4.05 -3.19
N GLY A 103 8.21 3.78 -2.02
CA GLY A 103 8.33 2.42 -1.49
C GLY A 103 6.99 1.70 -1.40
N GLU A 104 5.93 2.42 -1.02
CA GLU A 104 4.56 1.92 -0.95
C GLU A 104 4.06 1.43 -2.32
N ILE A 105 4.28 2.22 -3.37
CA ILE A 105 3.88 1.85 -4.75
C ILE A 105 4.68 0.64 -5.22
N CYS A 106 5.99 0.61 -4.95
CA CYS A 106 6.83 -0.53 -5.30
C CYS A 106 6.39 -1.80 -4.57
N CYS A 107 6.03 -1.72 -3.29
CA CYS A 107 5.49 -2.84 -2.52
C CYS A 107 4.14 -3.32 -3.08
N ASP A 108 3.25 -2.41 -3.44
CA ASP A 108 1.94 -2.73 -4.03
C ASP A 108 2.11 -3.41 -5.40
N LEU A 109 3.06 -2.95 -6.24
CA LEU A 109 3.42 -3.59 -7.51
C LEU A 109 4.06 -4.96 -7.28
N GLY A 110 4.98 -5.07 -6.33
CA GLY A 110 5.57 -6.34 -5.93
C GLY A 110 4.50 -7.36 -5.51
N ARG A 111 3.53 -6.93 -4.71
CA ARG A 111 2.40 -7.73 -4.27
C ARG A 111 1.50 -8.16 -5.44
N HIS A 112 1.20 -7.22 -6.36
CA HIS A 112 0.43 -7.52 -7.57
C HIS A 112 1.02 -8.72 -8.33
N PHE A 113 2.34 -8.71 -8.56
CA PHE A 113 3.01 -9.79 -9.29
C PHE A 113 3.17 -11.06 -8.46
N LEU A 114 3.44 -10.95 -7.16
CA LEU A 114 3.55 -12.07 -6.23
C LEU A 114 2.27 -12.90 -6.19
N ASP A 115 1.11 -12.24 -6.05
CA ASP A 115 -0.20 -12.91 -5.95
C ASP A 115 -0.57 -13.65 -7.25
N ARG A 116 0.10 -13.35 -8.37
CA ARG A 116 -0.06 -14.00 -9.68
C ARG A 116 1.03 -15.02 -10.02
N GLY A 117 1.89 -15.35 -9.05
CA GLY A 117 3.00 -16.27 -9.25
C GLY A 117 4.12 -15.74 -10.17
N ARG A 118 4.09 -14.43 -10.49
CA ARG A 118 5.11 -13.77 -11.30
C ARG A 118 6.26 -13.31 -10.40
N TYR A 119 6.97 -14.27 -9.85
CA TYR A 119 7.95 -14.04 -8.77
C TYR A 119 9.14 -13.19 -9.21
N ARG A 120 9.61 -13.28 -10.47
CA ARG A 120 10.73 -12.47 -10.96
C ARG A 120 10.38 -10.97 -11.03
N GLU A 121 9.17 -10.67 -11.49
CA GLU A 121 8.67 -9.30 -11.52
C GLU A 121 8.41 -8.77 -10.10
N ALA A 122 7.90 -9.62 -9.21
CA ALA A 122 7.73 -9.27 -7.80
C ALA A 122 9.09 -8.93 -7.15
N VAL A 123 10.12 -9.73 -7.40
CA VAL A 123 11.51 -9.47 -6.94
C VAL A 123 11.96 -8.10 -7.40
N PHE A 124 11.84 -7.79 -8.69
CA PHE A 124 12.24 -6.47 -9.22
C PHE A 124 11.64 -5.31 -8.42
N TRP A 125 10.32 -5.34 -8.18
CA TRP A 125 9.65 -4.26 -7.48
C TRP A 125 9.98 -4.19 -5.98
N TYR A 126 10.13 -5.32 -5.31
CA TYR A 126 10.54 -5.33 -3.90
C TYR A 126 12.00 -4.89 -3.72
N GLU A 127 12.90 -5.20 -4.66
CA GLU A 127 14.27 -4.66 -4.65
C GLU A 127 14.29 -3.15 -4.84
N GLN A 128 13.43 -2.62 -5.74
CA GLN A 128 13.27 -1.16 -5.85
C GLN A 128 12.80 -0.56 -4.53
N ALA A 129 11.76 -1.12 -3.89
CA ALA A 129 11.26 -0.63 -2.60
C ALA A 129 12.34 -0.60 -1.53
N LEU A 130 13.14 -1.67 -1.40
CA LEU A 130 14.21 -1.79 -0.41
C LEU A 130 15.37 -0.80 -0.66
N GLY A 131 15.58 -0.41 -1.92
CA GLY A 131 16.61 0.58 -2.31
C GLY A 131 16.20 2.04 -2.10
N LEU A 132 14.91 2.30 -1.88
CA LEU A 132 14.40 3.66 -1.69
C LEU A 132 14.50 4.13 -0.24
N LYS A 133 14.39 5.44 -0.04
CA LYS A 133 14.30 6.07 1.28
C LYS A 133 12.99 6.86 1.37
N PRO A 134 12.31 6.85 2.54
CA PRO A 134 11.09 7.61 2.72
C PRO A 134 11.37 9.12 2.68
N GLU A 135 10.59 9.88 1.93
CA GLU A 135 10.66 11.34 1.88
C GLU A 135 9.84 11.97 3.03
N ARG A 136 10.41 11.97 4.23
CA ARG A 136 9.71 12.39 5.45
C ARG A 136 9.25 13.85 5.45
N ASP A 137 9.92 14.71 4.70
CA ASP A 137 9.60 16.14 4.63
C ASP A 137 8.52 16.47 3.57
N SER A 138 8.08 15.48 2.80
CA SER A 138 7.06 15.68 1.76
C SER A 138 5.64 15.91 2.31
N GLY A 139 5.38 15.54 3.57
CA GLY A 139 4.03 15.53 4.15
C GLY A 139 3.15 14.36 3.67
N ALA A 140 3.72 13.40 2.94
CA ALA A 140 3.05 12.18 2.49
C ALA A 140 2.69 11.25 3.66
N PHE A 141 1.73 10.35 3.42
CA PHE A 141 1.46 9.23 4.32
C PHE A 141 2.48 8.13 4.08
N ILE A 142 3.56 8.12 4.86
CA ILE A 142 4.65 7.16 4.74
C ILE A 142 4.32 5.90 5.53
N GLN A 143 4.48 4.74 4.87
CA GLN A 143 4.46 3.42 5.51
C GLN A 143 5.90 2.92 5.61
N GLU A 144 6.55 3.20 6.73
CA GLU A 144 7.98 2.90 6.95
C GLU A 144 8.32 1.44 6.60
N GLU A 145 7.43 0.51 6.89
CA GLU A 145 7.63 -0.91 6.59
C GLU A 145 7.80 -1.23 5.08
N CYS A 146 7.37 -0.33 4.20
CA CYS A 146 7.55 -0.48 2.75
C CYS A 146 8.99 -0.16 2.29
N TYR A 147 9.85 0.32 3.18
CA TYR A 147 11.23 0.68 2.89
C TYR A 147 12.24 -0.25 3.58
N ASP A 148 11.77 -1.20 4.40
CA ASP A 148 12.60 -2.07 5.22
C ASP A 148 12.04 -3.50 5.30
N PHE A 149 11.20 -3.79 6.27
CA PHE A 149 10.74 -5.13 6.61
C PHE A 149 9.93 -5.79 5.50
N LEU A 150 8.92 -5.09 4.95
CA LEU A 150 7.96 -5.67 4.01
C LEU A 150 8.63 -6.14 2.71
N PRO A 151 9.45 -5.32 2.01
CA PRO A 151 10.15 -5.81 0.83
C PRO A 151 11.17 -6.91 1.16
N ALA A 152 11.89 -6.83 2.29
CA ALA A 152 12.86 -7.85 2.67
C ALA A 152 12.21 -9.21 2.90
N ILE A 153 11.13 -9.29 3.69
CA ILE A 153 10.43 -10.56 3.95
C ILE A 153 9.79 -11.12 2.67
N SER A 154 9.27 -10.24 1.80
CA SER A 154 8.66 -10.63 0.52
C SER A 154 9.70 -11.16 -0.47
N LEU A 155 10.90 -10.57 -0.53
CA LEU A 155 12.01 -11.06 -1.34
C LEU A 155 12.42 -12.47 -0.92
N GLY A 156 12.54 -12.71 0.41
CA GLY A 156 12.79 -14.05 0.93
C GLY A 156 11.78 -15.08 0.40
N GLY A 157 10.49 -14.75 0.46
CA GLY A 157 9.43 -15.61 -0.05
C GLY A 157 9.45 -15.77 -1.58
N CYS A 158 9.76 -14.72 -2.34
CA CYS A 158 9.85 -14.79 -3.80
C CYS A 158 11.02 -15.68 -4.26
N TYR A 159 12.21 -15.51 -3.68
CA TYR A 159 13.38 -16.32 -4.02
C TYR A 159 13.20 -17.78 -3.62
N ASP A 160 12.55 -18.07 -2.50
CA ASP A 160 12.19 -19.43 -2.11
C ASP A 160 11.26 -20.09 -3.16
N ARG A 161 10.25 -19.38 -3.65
CA ARG A 161 9.34 -19.84 -4.72
C ARG A 161 10.03 -20.05 -6.07
N LEU A 162 11.13 -19.33 -6.32
CA LEU A 162 11.99 -19.51 -7.49
C LEU A 162 12.98 -20.67 -7.34
N GLY A 163 13.06 -21.31 -6.16
CA GLY A 163 14.05 -22.34 -5.84
C GLY A 163 15.46 -21.79 -5.59
N GLU A 164 15.61 -20.48 -5.42
CA GLU A 164 16.88 -19.78 -5.19
C GLU A 164 17.07 -19.58 -3.66
N CYS A 165 17.12 -20.69 -2.91
CA CYS A 165 17.16 -20.68 -1.44
C CYS A 165 18.40 -19.98 -0.87
N ASP A 166 19.53 -19.99 -1.60
CA ASP A 166 20.77 -19.28 -1.29
C ASP A 166 20.58 -17.74 -1.26
N LYS A 167 19.62 -17.22 -2.02
CA LYS A 167 19.23 -15.82 -1.98
C LYS A 167 18.09 -15.56 -0.98
N ALA A 168 17.18 -16.51 -0.81
CA ALA A 168 16.01 -16.36 0.04
C ALA A 168 16.39 -16.14 1.52
N GLU A 169 17.34 -16.91 2.03
CA GLU A 169 17.74 -16.89 3.44
C GLU A 169 18.38 -15.55 3.85
N PRO A 170 19.32 -14.95 3.09
CA PRO A 170 19.85 -13.61 3.39
C PRO A 170 18.76 -12.53 3.51
N TYR A 171 17.76 -12.54 2.64
CA TYR A 171 16.65 -11.58 2.73
C TYR A 171 15.76 -11.83 3.95
N ASN A 172 15.56 -13.11 4.33
CA ASN A 172 14.84 -13.41 5.57
C ASN A 172 15.62 -12.90 6.80
N ARG A 173 16.94 -13.05 6.85
CA ARG A 173 17.79 -12.48 7.92
C ARG A 173 17.72 -10.96 7.96
N LEU A 174 17.73 -10.33 6.77
CA LEU A 174 17.59 -8.87 6.67
C LEU A 174 16.25 -8.42 7.25
N ALA A 175 15.15 -9.11 6.94
CA ALA A 175 13.84 -8.84 7.53
C ALA A 175 13.87 -8.97 9.07
N GLY A 176 14.54 -10.00 9.59
CA GLY A 176 14.75 -10.20 11.03
C GLY A 176 15.55 -9.10 11.70
N SER A 177 16.45 -8.41 10.98
CA SER A 177 17.19 -7.26 11.54
C SER A 177 16.30 -6.04 11.75
N PHE A 178 15.21 -5.88 10.97
CA PHE A 178 14.22 -4.83 11.13
C PHE A 178 13.16 -5.18 12.18
N ARG A 179 12.67 -6.45 12.15
CA ARG A 179 11.61 -6.92 13.07
C ARG A 179 11.91 -8.33 13.57
N PRO A 180 12.76 -8.47 14.61
CA PRO A 180 13.21 -9.77 15.12
C PRO A 180 12.07 -10.62 15.71
N ASP A 181 11.00 -9.99 16.21
CA ASP A 181 9.85 -10.66 16.82
C ASP A 181 8.71 -10.93 15.83
N SER A 182 8.91 -10.65 14.53
CA SER A 182 7.87 -10.90 13.52
C SER A 182 7.56 -12.39 13.39
N PRO A 183 6.27 -12.81 13.51
CA PRO A 183 5.88 -14.20 13.33
C PRO A 183 6.30 -14.78 11.97
N CYS A 184 6.18 -13.99 10.90
CA CYS A 184 6.59 -14.40 9.54
C CYS A 184 8.09 -14.68 9.48
N TYR A 185 8.92 -13.79 10.04
CA TYR A 185 10.37 -13.99 10.13
C TYR A 185 10.72 -15.26 10.90
N LEU A 186 10.15 -15.43 12.10
CA LEU A 186 10.43 -16.59 12.95
C LEU A 186 10.02 -17.90 12.31
N GLN A 187 8.86 -17.93 11.64
CA GLN A 187 8.41 -19.11 10.88
C GLN A 187 9.36 -19.45 9.74
N ASN A 188 9.79 -18.46 8.96
CA ASN A 188 10.74 -18.64 7.89
C ASN A 188 12.12 -19.10 8.41
N LEU A 189 12.55 -18.55 9.56
CA LEU A 189 13.82 -18.95 10.19
C LEU A 189 13.82 -20.46 10.53
N GLU A 190 12.73 -20.97 11.08
CA GLU A 190 12.59 -22.41 11.36
C GLU A 190 12.54 -23.26 10.08
N TYR A 191 11.90 -22.75 9.02
CA TYR A 191 11.85 -23.39 7.71
C TYR A 191 13.27 -23.52 7.12
N PHE A 192 14.05 -22.43 7.05
CA PHE A 192 15.41 -22.46 6.50
C PHE A 192 16.36 -23.30 7.35
N LYS A 193 16.24 -23.32 8.69
CA LYS A 193 17.00 -24.24 9.55
C LYS A 193 16.78 -25.70 9.22
N LYS A 194 15.58 -26.09 8.81
CA LYS A 194 15.27 -27.47 8.41
C LYS A 194 15.83 -27.84 7.05
N LEU A 195 15.82 -26.89 6.10
CA LEU A 195 16.40 -27.10 4.76
C LEU A 195 17.91 -27.32 4.78
N TRP A 196 18.62 -26.68 5.71
CA TRP A 196 20.08 -26.71 5.82
C TRP A 196 20.60 -27.68 6.89
N ARG A 197 19.73 -28.50 7.50
CA ARG A 197 20.21 -29.62 8.33
C ARG A 197 20.70 -30.73 7.41
N PRO A 198 21.99 -31.15 7.57
CA PRO A 198 22.55 -32.27 6.84
C PRO A 198 21.84 -33.59 7.17
#